data_35adafa9cf5da9ec7491124599e18f2d
#
_entry.id   35adafa9cf5da9ec7491124599e18f2d
#
_cell.length_a   1.000
_cell.length_b   1.000
_cell.length_c   1.000
_cell.angle_alpha   90.00
_cell.angle_beta   90.00
_cell.angle_gamma   90.00
#
_symmetry.space_group_name_H-M   'P 1'
#
loop_
_entity.id
_entity.type
_entity.pdbx_description
1 polymer ?
#
loop_
_entity_poly.entity_id
_entity_poly.type
_entity_poly.pdbx_seq_one_letter_code
_entity_poly.pdbx_strand_id
1 'polypeptide(L)'
;NGERACALVRCYKTHPFGALPADLRRFVLKTAGEDTPPPDGMRCLTLLASAGSEPQWNARSTSHGHQAIPLPSPQMVEQAPMIAALIKDFGLELADVTDPKPENVRNTEGKSYGVFHVERALGSRSIPAQEEFVARYGVQSVVGFGGTLASGDLFAVILFSLVRISAESAERFRTLALDVKALYFPFPESSVFDREESIPRSSPEIGLPA
;
A
#
# COMPACT_ATOMS: atom_id res chain seq x y z
N ASN A 1 -22.16 16.40 9.11
CA ASN A 1 -21.48 17.67 9.42
C ASN A 1 -20.43 18.08 8.37
N GLY A 2 -20.05 17.23 7.40
CA GLY A 2 -19.05 17.56 6.39
C GLY A 2 -17.59 17.63 6.90
N GLU A 3 -17.34 17.33 8.16
CA GLU A 3 -15.98 17.27 8.73
C GLU A 3 -15.28 15.97 8.34
N ARG A 4 -13.98 16.06 8.08
CA ARG A 4 -13.17 14.88 7.75
C ARG A 4 -13.00 14.01 8.99
N ALA A 5 -13.28 12.72 8.85
CA ALA A 5 -13.05 11.73 9.90
C ALA A 5 -11.62 11.12 9.87
N CYS A 6 -10.89 11.31 8.77
CA CYS A 6 -9.53 10.79 8.60
C CYS A 6 -8.57 11.89 8.15
N ALA A 7 -7.37 11.91 8.73
CA ALA A 7 -6.27 12.72 8.24
C ALA A 7 -5.72 12.18 6.91
N LEU A 8 -5.67 10.85 6.78
CA LEU A 8 -5.11 10.17 5.62
C LEU A 8 -5.75 8.79 5.46
N VAL A 9 -6.07 8.42 4.23
CA VAL A 9 -6.47 7.06 3.82
C VAL A 9 -5.56 6.63 2.68
N ARG A 10 -5.03 5.42 2.75
CA ARG A 10 -4.13 4.86 1.73
C ARG A 10 -4.54 3.44 1.36
N CYS A 11 -4.50 3.14 0.07
CA CYS A 11 -4.71 1.80 -0.47
C CYS A 11 -3.40 1.29 -1.08
N TYR A 12 -2.99 0.10 -0.66
CA TYR A 12 -1.76 -0.55 -1.08
C TYR A 12 -2.04 -1.93 -1.67
N LYS A 13 -1.14 -2.37 -2.56
CA LYS A 13 -1.07 -3.76 -3.03
C LYS A 13 0.39 -4.15 -3.21
N THR A 14 0.73 -5.42 -2.95
CA THR A 14 2.08 -5.90 -3.29
C THR A 14 2.19 -6.18 -4.78
N HIS A 15 3.37 -5.86 -5.32
CA HIS A 15 3.76 -6.15 -6.70
C HIS A 15 5.21 -6.62 -6.73
N PRO A 16 5.59 -7.49 -7.70
CA PRO A 16 6.99 -7.76 -7.97
C PRO A 16 7.71 -6.48 -8.42
N PHE A 17 8.95 -6.28 -8.01
CA PHE A 17 9.75 -5.10 -8.38
C PHE A 17 9.85 -4.93 -9.91
N GLY A 18 10.08 -6.03 -10.65
CA GLY A 18 10.17 -6.01 -12.11
C GLY A 18 8.88 -5.58 -12.81
N ALA A 19 7.71 -5.72 -12.16
CA ALA A 19 6.41 -5.29 -12.71
C ALA A 19 6.07 -3.82 -12.40
N LEU A 20 6.89 -3.12 -11.61
CA LEU A 20 6.63 -1.73 -11.27
C LEU A 20 6.94 -0.79 -12.43
N PRO A 21 6.17 0.31 -12.60
CA PRO A 21 6.52 1.42 -13.49
C PRO A 21 7.89 2.02 -13.15
N ALA A 22 8.51 2.68 -14.12
CA ALA A 22 9.87 3.21 -13.99
C ALA A 22 10.03 4.24 -12.84
N ASP A 23 8.99 5.04 -12.58
CA ASP A 23 8.96 6.01 -11.47
C ASP A 23 9.02 5.31 -10.11
N LEU A 24 8.24 4.23 -9.91
CA LEU A 24 8.23 3.46 -8.69
C LEU A 24 9.50 2.63 -8.49
N ARG A 25 10.06 2.05 -9.56
CA ARG A 25 11.36 1.37 -9.47
C ARG A 25 12.46 2.34 -9.00
N ARG A 26 12.51 3.54 -9.57
CA ARG A 26 13.44 4.59 -9.13
C ARG A 26 13.21 4.99 -7.67
N PHE A 27 11.95 5.07 -7.24
CA PHE A 27 11.62 5.36 -5.84
C PHE A 27 12.15 4.27 -4.90
N VAL A 28 11.96 2.99 -5.23
CA VAL A 28 12.46 1.85 -4.45
C VAL A 28 13.98 1.89 -4.34
N LEU A 29 14.70 2.06 -5.45
CA LEU A 29 16.17 2.14 -5.47
C LEU A 29 16.69 3.27 -4.60
N LYS A 30 16.07 4.45 -4.71
CA LYS A 30 16.44 5.61 -3.88
C LYS A 30 16.22 5.37 -2.38
N THR A 31 15.14 4.66 -2.03
CA THR A 31 14.78 4.40 -0.64
C THR A 31 15.62 3.29 -0.02
N ALA A 32 15.99 2.27 -0.80
CA ALA A 32 16.83 1.17 -0.36
C ALA A 32 18.30 1.60 -0.11
N GLY A 33 18.74 2.69 -0.77
CA GLY A 33 20.12 3.16 -0.65
C GLY A 33 21.15 2.18 -1.24
N GLU A 34 20.70 1.26 -2.10
CA GLU A 34 21.52 0.23 -2.70
C GLU A 34 21.90 0.62 -4.14
N ASP A 35 23.18 0.48 -4.48
CA ASP A 35 23.69 0.71 -5.84
C ASP A 35 23.31 -0.41 -6.81
N THR A 36 22.89 -1.57 -6.29
CA THR A 36 22.50 -2.73 -7.09
C THR A 36 20.99 -2.89 -7.08
N PRO A 37 20.33 -3.02 -8.26
CA PRO A 37 18.90 -3.23 -8.29
C PRO A 37 18.52 -4.56 -7.64
N PRO A 38 17.41 -4.57 -6.85
CA PRO A 38 16.93 -5.79 -6.25
C PRO A 38 16.43 -6.78 -7.31
N PRO A 39 16.28 -8.06 -6.96
CA PRO A 39 15.70 -9.07 -7.85
C PRO A 39 14.30 -8.65 -8.34
N ASP A 40 13.99 -8.93 -9.60
CA ASP A 40 12.69 -8.62 -10.21
C ASP A 40 11.49 -9.19 -9.42
N GLY A 41 11.69 -10.36 -8.79
CA GLY A 41 10.66 -11.01 -7.97
C GLY A 41 10.48 -10.41 -6.58
N MET A 42 11.38 -9.54 -6.11
CA MET A 42 11.24 -8.91 -4.79
C MET A 42 9.89 -8.19 -4.67
N ARG A 43 9.16 -8.47 -3.61
CA ARG A 43 7.86 -7.82 -3.38
C ARG A 43 8.03 -6.39 -2.89
N CYS A 44 7.17 -5.51 -3.41
CA CYS A 44 7.05 -4.12 -2.97
C CYS A 44 5.59 -3.82 -2.62
N LEU A 45 5.35 -3.29 -1.43
CA LEU A 45 4.03 -2.79 -1.04
C LEU A 45 3.84 -1.41 -1.68
N THR A 46 3.01 -1.34 -2.70
CA THR A 46 2.89 -0.21 -3.61
C THR A 46 1.62 0.59 -3.36
N LEU A 47 1.75 1.89 -3.24
CA LEU A 47 0.62 2.81 -3.08
C LEU A 47 -0.17 2.90 -4.39
N LEU A 48 -1.45 2.52 -4.35
CA LEU A 48 -2.37 2.59 -5.48
C LEU A 48 -3.22 3.85 -5.44
N ALA A 49 -3.77 4.16 -4.25
CA ALA A 49 -4.62 5.33 -4.05
C ALA A 49 -4.34 5.97 -2.69
N SER A 50 -4.51 7.27 -2.63
CA SER A 50 -4.30 8.05 -1.42
C SER A 50 -5.24 9.25 -1.39
N ALA A 51 -5.81 9.54 -0.23
CA ALA A 51 -6.62 10.73 0.02
C ALA A 51 -6.34 11.24 1.43
N GLY A 52 -6.08 12.54 1.58
CA GLY A 52 -5.73 13.10 2.88
C GLY A 52 -5.97 14.60 2.99
N SER A 53 -5.60 15.13 4.15
CA SER A 53 -5.79 16.54 4.49
C SER A 53 -4.87 17.45 3.69
N GLU A 54 -3.69 16.96 3.32
CA GLU A 54 -2.72 17.71 2.54
C GLU A 54 -2.91 17.47 1.04
N PRO A 55 -2.84 18.50 0.18
CA PRO A 55 -2.98 18.34 -1.26
C PRO A 55 -2.04 17.31 -1.87
N GLN A 56 -0.78 17.25 -1.41
CA GLN A 56 0.22 16.29 -1.88
C GLN A 56 -0.09 14.85 -1.52
N TRP A 57 -1.04 14.58 -0.62
CA TRP A 57 -1.46 13.21 -0.26
C TRP A 57 -2.58 12.67 -1.16
N ASN A 58 -3.11 13.48 -2.08
CA ASN A 58 -4.26 13.10 -2.88
C ASN A 58 -3.91 12.47 -4.24
N ALA A 59 -2.62 12.25 -4.49
CA ALA A 59 -2.16 11.47 -5.63
C ALA A 59 -0.89 10.69 -5.28
N ARG A 60 -0.71 9.50 -5.85
CA ARG A 60 0.50 8.68 -5.67
C ARG A 60 1.77 9.43 -6.07
N SER A 61 1.75 10.07 -7.22
CA SER A 61 2.90 10.79 -7.79
C SER A 61 3.38 11.98 -6.95
N THR A 62 2.48 12.61 -6.20
CA THR A 62 2.78 13.75 -5.33
C THR A 62 2.99 13.36 -3.87
N SER A 63 2.69 12.10 -3.50
CA SER A 63 2.87 11.62 -2.15
C SER A 63 4.35 11.52 -1.78
N HIS A 64 4.76 12.28 -0.78
CA HIS A 64 6.11 12.17 -0.24
C HIS A 64 6.22 10.91 0.64
N GLY A 65 7.16 10.03 0.30
CA GLY A 65 7.40 8.78 0.99
C GLY A 65 6.33 7.70 0.76
N HIS A 66 6.68 6.46 1.04
CA HIS A 66 5.79 5.30 1.03
C HIS A 66 5.04 5.03 -0.30
N GLN A 67 5.57 5.50 -1.44
CA GLN A 67 4.98 5.21 -2.76
C GLN A 67 5.15 3.72 -3.13
N ALA A 68 6.29 3.15 -2.77
CA ALA A 68 6.56 1.72 -2.87
C ALA A 68 7.55 1.34 -1.76
N ILE A 69 7.18 0.39 -0.92
CA ILE A 69 7.97 -0.05 0.23
C ILE A 69 8.52 -1.43 -0.12
N PRO A 70 9.85 -1.59 -0.21
CA PRO A 70 10.45 -2.89 -0.48
C PRO A 70 10.22 -3.86 0.68
N LEU A 71 9.94 -5.12 0.36
CA LEU A 71 9.75 -6.22 1.30
C LEU A 71 10.77 -7.33 0.96
N PRO A 72 12.07 -7.12 1.17
CA PRO A 72 13.12 -8.02 0.66
C PRO A 72 13.20 -9.34 1.41
N SER A 73 12.85 -9.36 2.69
CA SER A 73 12.82 -10.58 3.52
C SER A 73 11.93 -10.39 4.75
N PRO A 74 11.45 -11.49 5.38
CA PRO A 74 10.70 -11.41 6.64
C PRO A 74 11.42 -10.62 7.72
N GLN A 75 12.74 -10.81 7.87
CA GLN A 75 13.55 -10.14 8.89
C GLN A 75 13.61 -8.62 8.67
N MET A 76 13.67 -8.17 7.41
CA MET A 76 13.66 -6.75 7.10
C MET A 76 12.26 -6.14 7.31
N VAL A 77 11.20 -6.89 7.01
CA VAL A 77 9.81 -6.44 7.25
C VAL A 77 9.53 -6.28 8.74
N GLU A 78 10.12 -7.13 9.60
CA GLU A 78 9.99 -6.99 11.06
C GLU A 78 10.57 -5.67 11.60
N GLN A 79 11.51 -5.05 10.90
CA GLN A 79 12.06 -3.74 11.25
C GLN A 79 11.12 -2.58 10.90
N ALA A 80 10.01 -2.85 10.20
CA ALA A 80 8.92 -1.91 9.94
C ALA A 80 7.68 -2.28 10.80
N PRO A 81 7.59 -1.85 12.07
CA PRO A 81 6.64 -2.40 13.05
C PRO A 81 5.18 -2.33 12.62
N MET A 82 4.79 -1.25 11.93
CA MET A 82 3.42 -1.09 11.42
C MET A 82 3.10 -2.12 10.34
N ILE A 83 4.01 -2.36 9.41
CA ILE A 83 3.81 -3.29 8.29
C ILE A 83 3.80 -4.73 8.83
N ALA A 84 4.73 -5.06 9.71
CA ALA A 84 4.79 -6.38 10.32
C ALA A 84 3.53 -6.69 11.13
N ALA A 85 3.06 -5.75 11.96
CA ALA A 85 1.83 -5.91 12.73
C ALA A 85 0.60 -6.05 11.82
N LEU A 86 0.49 -5.22 10.78
CA LEU A 86 -0.61 -5.29 9.81
C LEU A 86 -0.68 -6.67 9.13
N ILE A 87 0.44 -7.21 8.65
CA ILE A 87 0.49 -8.52 8.01
C ILE A 87 0.06 -9.62 8.99
N LYS A 88 0.58 -9.59 10.23
CA LYS A 88 0.24 -10.56 11.28
C LYS A 88 -1.24 -10.48 11.69
N ASP A 89 -1.79 -9.27 11.84
CA ASP A 89 -3.20 -9.06 12.19
C ASP A 89 -4.16 -9.46 11.05
N PHE A 90 -3.66 -9.51 9.81
CA PHE A 90 -4.41 -10.11 8.70
C PHE A 90 -4.36 -11.65 8.71
N GLY A 91 -3.67 -12.26 9.67
CA GLY A 91 -3.52 -13.71 9.77
C GLY A 91 -2.55 -14.29 8.74
N LEU A 92 -1.58 -13.49 8.29
CA LEU A 92 -0.58 -13.86 7.29
C LEU A 92 0.81 -13.99 7.92
N GLU A 93 1.59 -14.92 7.41
CA GLU A 93 3.01 -15.02 7.73
C GLU A 93 3.82 -14.04 6.86
N LEU A 94 4.85 -13.42 7.45
CA LEU A 94 5.71 -12.50 6.71
C LEU A 94 6.39 -13.17 5.50
N ALA A 95 6.74 -14.45 5.63
CA ALA A 95 7.33 -15.23 4.56
C ALA A 95 6.40 -15.39 3.36
N ASP A 96 5.10 -15.59 3.60
CA ASP A 96 4.11 -15.74 2.52
C ASP A 96 3.87 -14.44 1.74
N VAL A 97 4.08 -13.29 2.38
CA VAL A 97 3.94 -11.98 1.73
C VAL A 97 5.21 -11.59 0.97
N THR A 98 6.39 -11.94 1.49
CA THR A 98 7.68 -11.62 0.85
C THR A 98 8.02 -12.58 -0.31
N ASP A 99 7.60 -13.86 -0.21
CA ASP A 99 7.81 -14.90 -1.22
C ASP A 99 6.56 -15.80 -1.31
N PRO A 100 5.48 -15.34 -1.97
CA PRO A 100 4.22 -16.08 -2.05
C PRO A 100 4.39 -17.36 -2.87
N LYS A 101 4.18 -18.50 -2.23
CA LYS A 101 4.22 -19.82 -2.88
C LYS A 101 2.80 -20.26 -3.27
N PRO A 102 2.60 -20.87 -4.45
CA PRO A 102 1.27 -21.29 -4.92
C PRO A 102 0.51 -22.19 -3.95
N GLU A 103 1.20 -23.06 -3.23
CA GLU A 103 0.61 -23.93 -2.21
C GLU A 103 0.06 -23.15 -1.01
N ASN A 104 0.76 -22.10 -0.57
CA ASN A 104 0.35 -21.27 0.56
C ASN A 104 -0.81 -20.35 0.18
N VAL A 105 -0.82 -19.84 -1.05
CA VAL A 105 -1.90 -19.00 -1.59
C VAL A 105 -3.24 -19.73 -1.53
N ARG A 106 -3.28 -21.01 -1.96
CA ARG A 106 -4.52 -21.83 -1.92
C ARG A 106 -5.01 -22.09 -0.50
N ASN A 107 -4.11 -22.23 0.47
CA ASN A 107 -4.45 -22.49 1.86
C ASN A 107 -4.95 -21.23 2.60
N THR A 108 -4.54 -20.06 2.13
CA THR A 108 -4.94 -18.76 2.70
C THR A 108 -6.16 -18.15 2.00
N GLU A 109 -6.55 -18.66 0.86
CA GLU A 109 -7.70 -18.17 0.12
C GLU A 109 -8.99 -18.32 0.96
N GLY A 110 -9.58 -17.20 1.33
CA GLY A 110 -10.78 -17.12 2.17
C GLY A 110 -10.55 -17.08 3.70
N LYS A 111 -9.34 -17.27 4.20
CA LYS A 111 -9.04 -17.25 5.64
C LYS A 111 -8.33 -15.98 6.13
N SER A 112 -7.74 -15.20 5.24
CA SER A 112 -6.85 -14.09 5.58
C SER A 112 -7.47 -12.73 5.27
N TYR A 113 -8.58 -12.43 5.92
CA TYR A 113 -9.10 -11.08 6.02
C TYR A 113 -9.01 -10.64 7.47
N GLY A 114 -8.16 -9.68 7.74
CA GLY A 114 -7.92 -9.20 9.08
C GLY A 114 -8.12 -7.70 9.19
N VAL A 115 -8.12 -7.28 10.43
CA VAL A 115 -8.17 -5.87 10.81
C VAL A 115 -7.00 -5.59 11.72
N PHE A 116 -6.08 -4.75 11.24
CA PHE A 116 -5.07 -4.09 12.06
C PHE A 116 -5.72 -2.92 12.79
N HIS A 117 -5.58 -2.85 14.10
CA HIS A 117 -6.19 -1.78 14.87
C HIS A 117 -5.26 -1.24 15.96
N VAL A 118 -5.08 0.07 15.95
CA VAL A 118 -4.43 0.81 17.03
C VAL A 118 -5.42 1.84 17.58
N GLU A 119 -6.02 1.54 18.71
CA GLU A 119 -7.03 2.40 19.33
C GLU A 119 -6.50 3.77 19.73
N ARG A 120 -5.25 3.82 20.21
CA ARG A 120 -4.54 5.06 20.56
C ARG A 120 -3.27 5.17 19.71
N ALA A 121 -3.33 6.03 18.69
CA ALA A 121 -2.21 6.22 17.77
C ALA A 121 -1.02 6.94 18.42
N LEU A 122 -1.30 7.95 19.25
CA LEU A 122 -0.26 8.73 19.93
C LEU A 122 0.46 7.85 20.98
N GLY A 123 1.79 7.79 20.87
CA GLY A 123 2.66 6.97 21.72
C GLY A 123 2.71 5.48 21.34
N SER A 124 2.00 5.05 20.29
CA SER A 124 2.05 3.67 19.81
C SER A 124 3.38 3.37 19.11
N ARG A 125 4.02 2.26 19.50
CA ARG A 125 5.25 1.78 18.86
C ARG A 125 5.02 1.25 17.44
N SER A 126 3.79 0.84 17.14
CA SER A 126 3.42 0.33 15.81
C SER A 126 3.23 1.45 14.79
N ILE A 127 3.01 2.71 15.21
CA ILE A 127 2.77 3.81 14.29
C ILE A 127 4.01 4.69 14.23
N PRO A 128 4.68 4.79 13.08
CA PRO A 128 5.84 5.66 12.89
C PRO A 128 5.44 7.15 12.85
N ALA A 129 6.44 8.04 12.77
CA ALA A 129 6.29 9.48 12.59
C ALA A 129 5.36 10.13 13.64
N GLN A 130 5.63 9.85 14.92
CA GLN A 130 4.77 10.26 16.03
C GLN A 130 4.57 11.78 16.11
N GLU A 131 5.65 12.57 16.02
CA GLU A 131 5.57 14.03 16.13
C GLU A 131 5.15 14.68 14.81
N GLU A 132 5.79 14.28 13.70
CA GLU A 132 5.61 14.90 12.38
C GLU A 132 4.26 14.57 11.74
N PHE A 133 3.62 13.48 12.17
CA PHE A 133 2.36 13.02 11.59
C PHE A 133 1.28 12.81 12.63
N VAL A 134 1.46 11.89 13.61
CA VAL A 134 0.39 11.53 14.55
C VAL A 134 -0.05 12.73 15.40
N ALA A 135 0.89 13.38 16.07
CA ALA A 135 0.59 14.54 16.91
C ALA A 135 0.19 15.75 16.07
N ARG A 136 0.93 16.03 15.00
CA ARG A 136 0.70 17.19 14.13
C ARG A 136 -0.69 17.23 13.52
N TYR A 137 -1.20 16.08 13.06
CA TYR A 137 -2.51 15.99 12.40
C TYR A 137 -3.62 15.48 13.31
N GLY A 138 -3.34 15.27 14.60
CA GLY A 138 -4.32 14.85 15.58
C GLY A 138 -4.89 13.45 15.35
N VAL A 139 -4.07 12.52 14.82
CA VAL A 139 -4.50 11.14 14.58
C VAL A 139 -4.80 10.46 15.91
N GLN A 140 -6.03 10.00 16.08
CA GLN A 140 -6.50 9.35 17.31
C GLN A 140 -6.35 7.83 17.25
N SER A 141 -6.75 7.21 16.12
CA SER A 141 -6.72 5.77 15.93
C SER A 141 -6.19 5.44 14.52
N VAL A 142 -5.67 4.23 14.34
CA VAL A 142 -5.34 3.69 13.03
C VAL A 142 -6.09 2.39 12.82
N VAL A 143 -6.76 2.26 11.68
CA VAL A 143 -7.40 1.02 11.26
C VAL A 143 -6.84 0.62 9.90
N GLY A 144 -6.35 -0.59 9.79
CA GLY A 144 -5.99 -1.24 8.54
C GLY A 144 -6.89 -2.43 8.28
N PHE A 145 -7.36 -2.61 7.07
CA PHE A 145 -8.07 -3.82 6.68
C PHE A 145 -7.62 -4.27 5.28
N GLY A 146 -7.68 -5.55 5.06
CA GLY A 146 -7.20 -6.13 3.81
C GLY A 146 -7.08 -7.64 3.86
N GLY A 147 -6.21 -8.18 3.03
CA GLY A 147 -6.00 -9.61 2.91
C GLY A 147 -5.23 -9.98 1.66
N THR A 148 -5.37 -11.24 1.20
CA THR A 148 -4.73 -11.73 -0.01
C THR A 148 -5.68 -11.83 -1.18
N LEU A 149 -5.17 -11.53 -2.37
CA LEU A 149 -5.80 -11.81 -3.66
C LEU A 149 -5.51 -13.25 -4.09
N ALA A 150 -6.21 -13.73 -5.11
CA ALA A 150 -5.97 -15.04 -5.71
C ALA A 150 -4.55 -15.20 -6.30
N SER A 151 -3.89 -14.10 -6.65
CA SER A 151 -2.49 -14.04 -7.06
C SER A 151 -1.48 -14.29 -5.93
N GLY A 152 -1.93 -14.29 -4.67
CA GLY A 152 -1.05 -14.25 -3.50
C GLY A 152 -0.59 -12.86 -3.10
N ASP A 153 -0.98 -11.83 -3.85
CA ASP A 153 -0.64 -10.46 -3.50
C ASP A 153 -1.43 -9.99 -2.27
N LEU A 154 -0.75 -9.33 -1.35
CA LEU A 154 -1.37 -8.60 -0.25
C LEU A 154 -2.00 -7.30 -0.77
N PHE A 155 -3.21 -6.99 -0.33
CA PHE A 155 -3.76 -5.64 -0.40
C PHE A 155 -4.12 -5.12 0.99
N ALA A 156 -4.02 -3.82 1.21
CA ALA A 156 -4.35 -3.18 2.47
C ALA A 156 -4.92 -1.79 2.24
N VAL A 157 -5.97 -1.45 2.97
CA VAL A 157 -6.46 -0.08 3.12
C VAL A 157 -6.18 0.37 4.55
N ILE A 158 -5.52 1.51 4.70
CA ILE A 158 -5.10 2.05 6.00
C ILE A 158 -5.73 3.41 6.19
N LEU A 159 -6.44 3.59 7.31
CA LEU A 159 -7.08 4.83 7.72
C LEU A 159 -6.38 5.38 8.97
N PHE A 160 -5.92 6.60 8.88
CA PHE A 160 -5.41 7.38 10.00
C PHE A 160 -6.54 8.30 10.48
N SER A 161 -7.27 7.86 11.49
CA SER A 161 -8.52 8.45 11.93
C SER A 161 -8.31 9.63 12.89
N LEU A 162 -9.10 10.69 12.70
CA LEU A 162 -9.17 11.84 13.60
C LEU A 162 -10.14 11.61 14.77
N VAL A 163 -10.83 10.48 14.77
CA VAL A 163 -11.71 10.05 15.85
C VAL A 163 -11.20 8.74 16.44
N ARG A 164 -11.50 8.54 17.73
CA ARG A 164 -11.18 7.27 18.37
C ARG A 164 -12.14 6.20 17.87
N ILE A 165 -11.57 5.09 17.40
CA ILE A 165 -12.30 3.92 16.92
C ILE A 165 -12.07 2.81 17.93
N SER A 166 -13.15 2.26 18.50
CA SER A 166 -13.07 1.10 19.40
C SER A 166 -12.74 -0.18 18.63
N ALA A 167 -12.24 -1.20 19.34
CA ALA A 167 -11.96 -2.51 18.73
C ALA A 167 -13.19 -3.14 18.07
N GLU A 168 -14.38 -3.03 18.70
CA GLU A 168 -15.64 -3.50 18.13
C GLU A 168 -15.99 -2.78 16.82
N SER A 169 -15.78 -1.46 16.75
CA SER A 169 -16.02 -0.68 15.54
C SER A 169 -15.00 -0.99 14.47
N ALA A 170 -13.74 -1.24 14.83
CA ALA A 170 -12.67 -1.61 13.90
C ALA A 170 -12.95 -2.97 13.23
N GLU A 171 -13.48 -3.96 13.97
CA GLU A 171 -13.82 -5.28 13.40
C GLU A 171 -14.86 -5.21 12.27
N ARG A 172 -15.70 -4.20 12.24
CA ARG A 172 -16.68 -3.99 11.15
C ARG A 172 -16.03 -3.69 9.81
N PHE A 173 -14.77 -3.22 9.81
CA PHE A 173 -14.02 -3.00 8.58
C PHE A 173 -13.58 -4.30 7.89
N ARG A 174 -13.65 -5.45 8.58
CA ARG A 174 -13.35 -6.76 7.98
C ARG A 174 -14.22 -7.06 6.76
N THR A 175 -15.48 -6.69 6.78
CA THR A 175 -16.40 -6.91 5.65
C THR A 175 -16.02 -6.06 4.45
N LEU A 176 -15.50 -4.85 4.67
CA LEU A 176 -15.04 -3.97 3.59
C LEU A 176 -13.83 -4.54 2.83
N ALA A 177 -13.04 -5.42 3.47
CA ALA A 177 -11.94 -6.10 2.78
C ALA A 177 -12.46 -6.97 1.62
N LEU A 178 -13.62 -7.60 1.76
CA LEU A 178 -14.24 -8.39 0.70
C LEU A 178 -14.73 -7.50 -0.46
N ASP A 179 -15.32 -6.35 -0.13
CA ASP A 179 -15.77 -5.39 -1.14
C ASP A 179 -14.59 -4.84 -1.94
N VAL A 180 -13.51 -4.46 -1.24
CA VAL A 180 -12.28 -3.99 -1.90
C VAL A 180 -11.64 -5.09 -2.74
N LYS A 181 -11.61 -6.35 -2.26
CA LYS A 181 -11.13 -7.47 -3.07
C LYS A 181 -11.92 -7.62 -4.36
N ALA A 182 -13.25 -7.49 -4.30
CA ALA A 182 -14.10 -7.60 -5.47
C ALA A 182 -13.77 -6.54 -6.54
N LEU A 183 -13.30 -5.34 -6.14
CA LEU A 183 -12.88 -4.30 -7.06
C LEU A 183 -11.62 -4.66 -7.86
N TYR A 184 -10.80 -5.61 -7.38
CA TYR A 184 -9.61 -6.06 -8.11
C TYR A 184 -9.92 -7.10 -9.20
N PHE A 185 -11.05 -7.80 -9.16
CA PHE A 185 -11.38 -8.84 -10.14
C PHE A 185 -11.38 -8.41 -11.61
N PRO A 186 -11.86 -7.19 -11.97
CA PRO A 186 -11.86 -6.76 -13.37
C PRO A 186 -10.46 -6.44 -13.91
N PHE A 187 -9.47 -6.28 -13.04
CA PHE A 187 -8.13 -5.88 -13.43
C PHE A 187 -7.22 -7.11 -13.51
N PRO A 188 -6.68 -7.43 -14.70
CA PRO A 188 -5.62 -8.44 -14.82
C PRO A 188 -4.42 -8.03 -13.96
N GLU A 189 -3.71 -8.99 -13.40
CA GLU A 189 -2.61 -8.79 -12.44
C GLU A 189 -1.54 -7.79 -12.91
N SER A 190 -1.38 -7.63 -14.24
CA SER A 190 -0.38 -6.76 -14.88
C SER A 190 -0.86 -5.34 -15.20
N SER A 191 -2.14 -4.99 -14.97
CA SER A 191 -2.72 -3.74 -15.50
C SER A 191 -3.22 -2.77 -14.43
N VAL A 192 -2.73 -2.89 -13.18
CA VAL A 192 -3.09 -1.95 -12.10
C VAL A 192 -2.48 -0.56 -12.32
N PHE A 193 -1.42 -0.51 -13.11
CA PHE A 193 -0.82 0.76 -13.54
C PHE A 193 -1.16 0.98 -15.01
N ASP A 194 -1.61 2.20 -15.35
CA ASP A 194 -1.74 2.59 -16.74
C ASP A 194 -0.42 2.34 -17.45
N ARG A 195 -0.47 1.64 -18.57
CA ARG A 195 0.67 1.62 -19.48
C ARG A 195 0.89 3.06 -19.89
N GLU A 196 2.09 3.60 -19.67
CA GLU A 196 2.49 4.85 -20.29
C GLU A 196 2.11 4.73 -21.77
N GLU A 197 1.08 5.43 -22.21
CA GLU A 197 0.85 5.65 -23.62
C GLU A 197 2.13 6.29 -24.12
N SER A 198 2.85 5.56 -24.95
CA SER A 198 4.01 6.07 -25.66
C SER A 198 3.49 7.29 -26.41
N ILE A 199 3.83 8.49 -25.92
CA ILE A 199 3.55 9.74 -26.60
C ILE A 199 4.10 9.55 -28.02
N PRO A 200 3.26 9.61 -29.09
CA PRO A 200 3.75 9.51 -30.44
C PRO A 200 4.76 10.64 -30.65
N ARG A 201 6.02 10.29 -30.85
CA ARG A 201 7.02 11.26 -31.22
C ARG A 201 6.68 11.80 -32.59
N SER A 202 6.54 13.13 -32.62
CA SER A 202 6.65 13.99 -33.77
C SER A 202 5.53 13.94 -34.85
N SER A 203 4.79 14.98 -34.89
CA SER A 203 4.25 15.48 -36.16
C SER A 203 5.41 15.78 -37.13
N PRO A 204 5.35 15.36 -38.40
CA PRO A 204 6.32 15.78 -39.38
C PRO A 204 6.17 17.29 -39.63
N GLU A 205 7.28 17.99 -39.65
CA GLU A 205 7.32 19.37 -40.15
C GLU A 205 6.72 19.40 -41.56
N ILE A 206 5.61 20.08 -41.72
CA ILE A 206 5.07 20.44 -43.04
C ILE A 206 5.95 21.56 -43.53
N GLY A 207 6.92 21.23 -44.38
CA GLY A 207 7.67 22.20 -45.18
C GLY A 207 6.71 22.93 -46.08
N LEU A 208 6.60 24.25 -45.94
CA LEU A 208 5.95 25.14 -46.88
C LEU A 208 6.88 25.29 -48.09
N PRO A 209 6.37 25.07 -49.32
CA PRO A 209 7.12 25.43 -50.51
C PRO A 209 7.15 26.95 -50.68
N ALA A 210 8.30 27.43 -51.21
CA ALA A 210 8.58 28.83 -51.55
C ALA A 210 7.68 29.38 -52.65
#